data_3306688a2f2a7d06d8e64a063c1d99e1
#
_entry.id   3306688a2f2a7d06d8e64a063c1d99e1
#
_cell.length_a   1.000
_cell.length_b   1.000
_cell.length_c   1.000
_cell.angle_alpha   90.00
_cell.angle_beta   90.00
_cell.angle_gamma   90.00
#
_symmetry.space_group_name_H-M   'P 1'
#
loop_
_entity.id
_entity.type
_entity.pdbx_description
1 polymer ?
#
loop_
_entity_poly.entity_id
_entity_poly.type
_entity_poly.pdbx_seq_one_letter_code
_entity_poly.pdbx_strand_id
1 'polypeptide(L)'
;MIEAIVQSDPACLFCKIVAGKIPSTVVYQDEEIFVFRDINPWAPVHFLMIPKLHIPSMAHIGPAHAALLGRMMALAPRLALQEGCNPYPDGGFRILSNTGAEGRQEVPHLHIHVMGGPRPWLRG
;
A
#
# COMPACT_ATOMS: atom_id res chain seq x y z
N MET A 1 5.78 18.60 -5.69
CA MET A 1 5.25 17.64 -4.70
C MET A 1 5.51 18.15 -3.29
N ILE A 2 4.52 18.06 -2.44
CA ILE A 2 4.63 18.50 -1.05
C ILE A 2 5.27 17.39 -0.22
N GLU A 3 6.38 17.71 0.46
CA GLU A 3 7.08 16.80 1.36
C GLU A 3 6.57 16.93 2.80
N ALA A 4 5.29 17.19 2.97
CA ALA A 4 4.64 17.37 4.26
C ALA A 4 3.41 16.49 4.35
N ILE A 5 3.02 16.15 5.58
CA ILE A 5 1.76 15.44 5.84
C ILE A 5 0.63 16.46 5.70
N VAL A 6 -0.29 16.18 4.78
CA VAL A 6 -1.49 17.00 4.54
C VAL A 6 -2.67 16.07 4.27
N GLN A 7 -3.90 16.59 4.35
CA GLN A 7 -5.09 15.77 4.10
C GLN A 7 -5.11 15.23 2.67
N SER A 8 -4.70 16.04 1.70
CA SER A 8 -4.64 15.64 0.31
C SER A 8 -3.69 16.58 -0.44
N ASP A 9 -2.96 16.03 -1.41
CA ASP A 9 -2.11 16.80 -2.32
C ASP A 9 -2.68 16.61 -3.73
N PRO A 10 -3.16 17.67 -4.38
CA PRO A 10 -3.76 17.56 -5.71
C PRO A 10 -2.77 17.09 -6.80
N ALA A 11 -1.47 17.16 -6.54
CA ALA A 11 -0.45 16.66 -7.46
C ALA A 11 -0.12 15.18 -7.22
N CYS A 12 -0.57 14.59 -6.12
CA CYS A 12 -0.25 13.22 -5.74
C CYS A 12 -1.11 12.22 -6.52
N LEU A 13 -0.46 11.27 -7.20
CA LEU A 13 -1.15 10.20 -7.93
C LEU A 13 -2.12 9.43 -7.02
N PHE A 14 -1.66 9.02 -5.84
CA PHE A 14 -2.49 8.21 -4.94
C PHE A 14 -3.61 9.02 -4.29
N CYS A 15 -3.40 10.30 -4.02
CA CYS A 15 -4.49 11.17 -3.58
C CYS A 15 -5.58 11.27 -4.64
N LYS A 16 -5.19 11.31 -5.91
CA LYS A 16 -6.16 11.30 -7.03
C LYS A 16 -6.92 9.99 -7.12
N ILE A 17 -6.27 8.88 -6.84
CA ILE A 17 -6.92 7.56 -6.80
C ILE A 17 -7.94 7.51 -5.66
N VAL A 18 -7.56 7.95 -4.47
CA VAL A 18 -8.47 8.02 -3.31
C VAL A 18 -9.68 8.89 -3.62
N ALA A 19 -9.48 9.99 -4.33
CA ALA A 19 -10.56 10.91 -4.71
C ALA A 19 -11.43 10.41 -5.87
N GLY A 20 -11.08 9.27 -6.47
CA GLY A 20 -11.81 8.73 -7.60
C GLY A 20 -11.53 9.41 -8.93
N LYS A 21 -10.53 10.29 -9.00
CA LYS A 21 -10.15 10.99 -10.23
C LYS A 21 -9.36 10.12 -11.19
N ILE A 22 -8.69 9.10 -10.66
CA ILE A 22 -7.97 8.10 -11.43
C ILE A 22 -8.56 6.75 -11.04
N PRO A 23 -8.96 5.90 -12.01
CA PRO A 23 -9.58 4.62 -11.70
C PRO A 23 -8.60 3.65 -11.07
N SER A 24 -9.12 2.77 -10.22
CA SER A 24 -8.35 1.70 -9.58
C SER A 24 -9.29 0.54 -9.27
N THR A 25 -8.73 -0.65 -9.06
CA THR A 25 -9.49 -1.79 -8.56
C THR A 25 -9.38 -1.81 -7.04
N VAL A 26 -10.43 -1.36 -6.38
CA VAL A 26 -10.45 -1.24 -4.92
C VAL A 26 -10.60 -2.61 -4.28
N VAL A 27 -9.72 -2.91 -3.33
CA VAL A 27 -9.75 -4.15 -2.53
C VAL A 27 -10.49 -3.91 -1.22
N TYR A 28 -10.24 -2.77 -0.59
CA TYR A 28 -10.83 -2.42 0.70
C TYR A 28 -10.68 -0.91 0.91
N GLN A 29 -11.62 -0.30 1.61
CA GLN A 29 -11.42 1.05 2.12
C GLN A 29 -12.28 1.30 3.35
N ASP A 30 -11.81 2.19 4.19
CA ASP A 30 -12.54 2.77 5.30
C ASP A 30 -12.22 4.27 5.38
N GLU A 31 -12.52 4.91 6.52
CA GLU A 31 -12.31 6.36 6.66
C GLU A 31 -10.85 6.78 6.51
N GLU A 32 -9.90 5.90 6.83
CA GLU A 32 -8.48 6.25 6.89
C GLU A 32 -7.60 5.44 5.96
N ILE A 33 -8.05 4.27 5.51
CA ILE A 33 -7.24 3.32 4.74
C ILE A 33 -7.87 3.07 3.38
N PHE A 34 -7.04 3.01 2.35
CA PHE A 34 -7.46 2.69 1.00
C PHE A 34 -6.53 1.60 0.45
N VAL A 35 -7.11 0.53 -0.09
CA VAL A 35 -6.35 -0.62 -0.61
C VAL A 35 -6.80 -0.91 -2.02
N PHE A 36 -5.85 -1.04 -2.95
CA PHE A 36 -6.15 -1.26 -4.37
C PHE A 36 -5.09 -2.14 -5.02
N ARG A 37 -5.47 -2.81 -6.10
CA ARG A 37 -4.56 -3.68 -6.82
C ARG A 37 -3.53 -2.88 -7.59
N ASP A 38 -2.28 -3.35 -7.61
CA ASP A 38 -1.24 -2.77 -8.44
C ASP A 38 -1.53 -3.11 -9.91
N ILE A 39 -1.48 -2.10 -10.79
CA ILE A 39 -1.76 -2.30 -12.21
C ILE A 39 -0.60 -2.97 -12.95
N ASN A 40 0.57 -3.01 -12.33
CA ASN A 40 1.76 -3.69 -12.85
C ASN A 40 2.26 -4.70 -11.81
N PRO A 41 1.50 -5.77 -11.56
CA PRO A 41 1.80 -6.69 -10.47
C PRO A 41 3.13 -7.41 -10.67
N TRP A 42 3.88 -7.55 -9.56
CA TRP A 42 5.15 -8.27 -9.54
C TRP A 42 4.95 -9.76 -9.20
N ALA A 43 3.79 -10.09 -8.69
CA ALA A 43 3.43 -11.42 -8.21
C ALA A 43 1.98 -11.71 -8.60
N PRO A 44 1.53 -12.98 -8.53
CA PRO A 44 0.12 -13.32 -8.82
C PRO A 44 -0.89 -12.54 -7.99
N VAL A 45 -0.54 -12.24 -6.73
CA VAL A 45 -1.28 -11.31 -5.86
C VAL A 45 -0.39 -10.14 -5.56
N HIS A 46 -0.85 -8.92 -5.84
CA HIS A 46 -0.09 -7.70 -5.56
C HIS A 46 -1.05 -6.53 -5.38
N PHE A 47 -1.15 -6.04 -4.17
CA PHE A 47 -1.96 -4.86 -3.89
C PHE A 47 -1.19 -3.87 -3.02
N LEU A 48 -1.67 -2.64 -2.99
CA LEU A 48 -1.08 -1.54 -2.25
C LEU A 48 -2.02 -1.09 -1.15
N MET A 49 -1.48 -0.88 0.03
CA MET A 49 -2.22 -0.34 1.17
C MET A 49 -1.69 1.06 1.45
N ILE A 50 -2.57 2.05 1.42
CA ILE A 50 -2.18 3.44 1.66
C ILE A 50 -3.07 4.07 2.72
N PRO A 51 -2.54 5.03 3.50
CA PRO A 51 -3.40 5.92 4.27
C PRO A 51 -4.07 6.91 3.31
N LYS A 52 -5.31 7.29 3.59
CA LYS A 52 -5.97 8.36 2.83
C LYS A 52 -5.30 9.71 3.08
N LEU A 53 -4.85 9.93 4.32
CA LEU A 53 -4.02 11.07 4.66
C LEU A 53 -2.74 11.04 3.81
N HIS A 54 -2.38 12.17 3.22
CA HIS A 54 -1.15 12.25 2.44
C HIS A 54 0.07 12.29 3.37
N ILE A 55 0.68 11.14 3.56
CA ILE A 55 1.94 10.97 4.28
C ILE A 55 2.97 10.63 3.21
N PRO A 56 4.01 11.46 3.00
CA PRO A 56 4.91 11.25 1.87
C PRO A 56 5.68 9.93 1.90
N SER A 57 6.07 9.45 3.06
CA SER A 57 6.85 8.21 3.17
C SER A 57 6.85 7.67 4.59
N MET A 58 7.43 6.49 4.76
CA MET A 58 7.66 5.91 6.08
C MET A 58 8.57 6.80 6.95
N ALA A 59 9.44 7.58 6.33
CA ALA A 59 10.32 8.50 7.06
C ALA A 59 9.55 9.63 7.77
N HIS A 60 8.31 9.86 7.36
CA HIS A 60 7.45 10.91 7.93
C HIS A 60 6.56 10.39 9.06
N ILE A 61 6.61 9.09 9.35
CA ILE A 61 5.78 8.46 10.38
C ILE A 61 6.37 8.77 11.76
N GLY A 62 5.49 9.03 12.72
CA GLY A 62 5.84 9.22 14.12
C GLY A 62 4.82 8.52 15.03
N PRO A 63 4.96 8.68 16.36
CA PRO A 63 4.06 8.03 17.33
C PRO A 63 2.58 8.30 17.10
N ALA A 64 2.25 9.48 16.57
CA ALA A 64 0.86 9.85 16.26
C ALA A 64 0.21 8.92 15.21
N HIS A 65 1.01 8.22 14.42
CA HIS A 65 0.54 7.35 13.34
C HIS A 65 0.57 5.86 13.71
N ALA A 66 0.96 5.51 14.94
CA ALA A 66 1.12 4.12 15.36
C ALA A 66 -0.18 3.32 15.23
N ALA A 67 -1.30 3.90 15.65
CA ALA A 67 -2.60 3.22 15.57
C ALA A 67 -3.00 2.96 14.11
N LEU A 68 -2.82 3.93 13.23
CA LEU A 68 -3.11 3.80 11.80
C LEU A 68 -2.26 2.69 11.17
N LEU A 69 -0.96 2.71 11.39
CA LEU A 69 -0.04 1.70 10.87
C LEU A 69 -0.37 0.32 11.40
N GLY A 70 -0.71 0.22 12.69
CA GLY A 70 -1.13 -1.04 13.31
C GLY A 70 -2.37 -1.62 12.64
N ARG A 71 -3.37 -0.78 12.35
CA ARG A 71 -4.57 -1.24 11.64
C ARG A 71 -4.26 -1.69 10.22
N MET A 72 -3.40 -0.98 9.50
CA MET A 72 -2.97 -1.39 8.17
C MET A 72 -2.30 -2.76 8.22
N MET A 73 -1.37 -2.96 9.16
CA MET A 73 -0.68 -4.24 9.31
C MET A 73 -1.63 -5.37 9.71
N ALA A 74 -2.61 -5.10 10.56
CA ALA A 74 -3.60 -6.10 10.98
C ALA A 74 -4.55 -6.49 9.84
N LEU A 75 -4.82 -5.57 8.90
CA LEU A 75 -5.65 -5.86 7.72
C LEU A 75 -4.94 -6.72 6.68
N ALA A 76 -3.62 -6.61 6.57
CA ALA A 76 -2.87 -7.24 5.50
C ALA A 76 -3.07 -8.76 5.38
N PRO A 77 -3.02 -9.55 6.47
CA PRO A 77 -3.23 -11.00 6.36
C PRO A 77 -4.61 -11.37 5.82
N ARG A 78 -5.65 -10.68 6.28
CA ARG A 78 -7.02 -10.94 5.84
C ARG A 78 -7.19 -10.63 4.36
N LEU A 79 -6.69 -9.48 3.93
CA LEU A 79 -6.79 -9.05 2.54
C LEU A 79 -5.94 -9.92 1.62
N ALA A 80 -4.78 -10.39 2.09
CA ALA A 80 -3.95 -11.31 1.33
C ALA A 80 -4.70 -12.60 1.01
N LEU A 81 -5.37 -13.20 1.99
CA LEU A 81 -6.19 -14.40 1.76
C LEU A 81 -7.36 -14.10 0.83
N GLN A 82 -8.04 -12.98 1.03
CA GLN A 82 -9.16 -12.56 0.18
C GLN A 82 -8.74 -12.41 -1.27
N GLU A 83 -7.53 -11.91 -1.52
CA GLU A 83 -7.01 -11.68 -2.87
C GLU A 83 -6.39 -12.92 -3.51
N GLY A 84 -6.30 -14.02 -2.79
CA GLY A 84 -5.91 -15.30 -3.35
C GLY A 84 -4.58 -15.89 -2.87
N CYS A 85 -3.96 -15.29 -1.87
CA CYS A 85 -2.78 -15.91 -1.24
C CYS A 85 -3.20 -17.18 -0.52
N ASN A 86 -2.39 -18.23 -0.65
CA ASN A 86 -2.61 -19.46 0.09
C ASN A 86 -2.22 -19.27 1.56
N PRO A 87 -2.82 -20.05 2.48
CA PRO A 87 -2.51 -19.93 3.91
C PRO A 87 -1.07 -20.30 4.27
N TYR A 88 -0.58 -19.67 5.34
CA TYR A 88 0.66 -20.09 6.00
C TYR A 88 0.54 -21.57 6.43
N PRO A 89 1.61 -22.40 6.40
CA PRO A 89 3.00 -22.01 6.06
C PRO A 89 3.36 -22.18 4.58
N ASP A 90 2.61 -22.96 3.82
CA ASP A 90 2.96 -23.27 2.42
C ASP A 90 2.74 -22.09 1.49
N GLY A 91 1.71 -21.30 1.78
CA GLY A 91 1.48 -20.03 1.12
C GLY A 91 2.12 -18.89 1.88
N GLY A 92 1.41 -17.77 1.94
CA GLY A 92 1.87 -16.58 2.64
C GLY A 92 2.05 -15.40 1.71
N PHE A 93 2.74 -14.37 2.19
CA PHE A 93 2.89 -13.13 1.44
C PHE A 93 4.11 -12.36 1.95
N ARG A 94 4.55 -11.42 1.14
CA ARG A 94 5.63 -10.49 1.50
C ARG A 94 5.07 -9.09 1.62
N ILE A 95 5.52 -8.37 2.64
CA ILE A 95 5.19 -6.95 2.83
C ILE A 95 6.47 -6.15 2.69
N LEU A 96 6.40 -5.04 1.94
CA LEU A 96 7.49 -4.09 1.87
C LEU A 96 6.99 -2.68 1.63
N SER A 97 7.77 -1.68 2.05
CA SER A 97 7.54 -0.29 1.74
C SER A 97 8.86 0.36 1.38
N ASN A 98 8.89 1.07 0.26
CA ASN A 98 10.08 1.75 -0.22
C ASN A 98 10.08 3.19 0.30
N THR A 99 11.21 3.64 0.83
CA THR A 99 11.36 4.97 1.38
C THR A 99 12.53 5.69 0.74
N GLY A 100 12.26 6.86 0.16
CA GLY A 100 13.28 7.71 -0.43
C GLY A 100 13.92 7.14 -1.69
N ALA A 101 14.90 7.86 -2.23
CA ALA A 101 15.53 7.50 -3.49
C ALA A 101 16.31 6.17 -3.41
N GLU A 102 17.05 5.96 -2.34
CA GLU A 102 17.81 4.72 -2.16
C GLU A 102 16.91 3.52 -1.93
N GLY A 103 15.72 3.73 -1.35
CA GLY A 103 14.70 2.69 -1.21
C GLY A 103 13.87 2.48 -2.47
N ARG A 104 14.13 3.24 -3.54
CA ARG A 104 13.42 3.19 -4.81
C ARG A 104 11.93 3.54 -4.70
N GLN A 105 11.63 4.52 -3.87
CA GLN A 105 10.27 5.04 -3.76
C GLN A 105 9.89 5.81 -5.03
N GLU A 106 8.88 5.33 -5.74
CA GLU A 106 8.45 5.94 -6.99
C GLU A 106 7.36 7.01 -6.79
N VAL A 107 6.42 6.75 -5.89
CA VAL A 107 5.33 7.67 -5.59
C VAL A 107 5.50 8.21 -4.17
N PRO A 108 5.61 9.54 -3.99
CA PRO A 108 5.77 10.14 -2.66
C PRO A 108 4.43 10.24 -1.92
N HIS A 109 3.88 9.10 -1.62
CA HIS A 109 2.74 8.85 -0.76
C HIS A 109 2.98 7.47 -0.16
N LEU A 110 3.05 7.38 1.16
CA LEU A 110 3.30 6.12 1.86
C LEU A 110 2.44 5.00 1.29
N HIS A 111 3.07 3.92 0.87
CA HIS A 111 2.34 2.74 0.42
C HIS A 111 3.09 1.48 0.80
N ILE A 112 2.31 0.48 1.14
CA ILE A 112 2.80 -0.82 1.57
C ILE A 112 2.40 -1.80 0.49
N HIS A 113 3.41 -2.45 -0.11
CA HIS A 113 3.18 -3.54 -1.06
C HIS A 113 2.88 -4.81 -0.30
N VAL A 114 1.85 -5.52 -0.71
CA VAL A 114 1.56 -6.88 -0.25
C VAL A 114 1.56 -7.77 -1.48
N MET A 115 2.45 -8.75 -1.51
CA MET A 115 2.65 -9.63 -2.67
C MET A 115 2.61 -11.09 -2.22
N GLY A 116 1.97 -11.93 -3.02
CA GLY A 116 1.89 -13.34 -2.72
C GLY A 116 1.53 -14.18 -3.94
N GLY A 117 1.30 -15.44 -3.70
CA GLY A 117 0.98 -16.39 -4.74
C GLY A 117 2.18 -17.24 -5.15
N PRO A 118 1.94 -18.26 -6.01
CA PRO A 118 3.00 -19.19 -6.39
C PRO A 118 4.20 -18.51 -7.03
N ARG A 119 5.38 -18.99 -6.68
CA ARG A 119 6.64 -18.58 -7.32
C ARG A 119 6.78 -19.26 -8.68
N PRO A 120 7.53 -18.68 -9.64
CA PRO A 120 8.33 -17.45 -9.52
C PRO A 120 7.48 -16.18 -9.71
N TRP A 121 7.98 -15.07 -9.16
CA TRP A 121 7.38 -13.75 -9.35
C TRP A 121 8.20 -12.97 -10.38
N LEU A 122 7.59 -11.94 -10.98
CA LEU A 122 8.30 -11.07 -11.91
C LEU A 122 9.41 -10.27 -11.20
N ARG A 123 9.16 -9.83 -9.95
CA ARG A 123 10.09 -9.06 -9.12
C ARG A 123 9.85 -9.39 -7.65
N GLY A 124 10.86 -9.09 -6.85
CA GLY A 124 10.77 -9.27 -5.40
C GLY A 124 11.03 -10.72 -4.95
#